data_ecf235d33a4ca0664564247f34e5c86f
#
_entry.id   ecf235d33a4ca0664564247f34e5c86f
#
_cell.length_a   1.000
_cell.length_b   1.000
_cell.length_c   1.000
_cell.angle_alpha   90.00
_cell.angle_beta   90.00
_cell.angle_gamma   90.00
#
_symmetry.space_group_name_H-M   'P 1'
#
loop_
_entity.id
_entity.type
_entity.pdbx_description
1 polymer ?
#
loop_
_entity_poly.entity_id
_entity_poly.type
_entity_poly.pdbx_seq_one_letter_code
_entity_poly.pdbx_strand_id
1 'polypeptide(L)'
;MTSKFVKLLAVALAIGVVAAACGSDEEEAPAAAPATTAAAVATTAQVEMVADGSLLDTVQARGTLHCGVSGSAVAFSETQADGSVTGFDADYCRAVAAAVLGDANAVKFTSLTASERFTAVQSGDVDVLIRNTTWTQSRDTDVGMDFGPT
;
A
#
# COMPACT_ATOMS: atom_id res chain seq x y z
N MET A 1 -28.08 -53.02 26.08
CA MET A 1 -26.65 -52.85 26.28
C MET A 1 -26.42 -51.35 26.39
N THR A 2 -26.73 -50.79 27.50
CA THR A 2 -25.99 -50.55 28.73
C THR A 2 -24.95 -49.47 28.62
N SER A 3 -25.28 -48.37 29.29
CA SER A 3 -24.37 -47.60 30.10
C SER A 3 -23.42 -46.60 29.40
N LYS A 4 -23.90 -45.39 29.20
CA LYS A 4 -23.08 -44.20 29.37
C LYS A 4 -23.91 -42.95 29.69
N PHE A 5 -24.94 -43.15 30.43
CA PHE A 5 -25.59 -42.11 31.24
C PHE A 5 -24.99 -42.21 32.62
N VAL A 6 -24.06 -41.42 32.98
CA VAL A 6 -23.70 -40.94 34.32
C VAL A 6 -22.38 -40.20 34.19
N LYS A 7 -22.43 -38.93 34.01
CA LYS A 7 -21.50 -37.92 34.54
C LYS A 7 -21.98 -36.53 34.17
N LEU A 8 -23.24 -36.30 34.41
CA LEU A 8 -23.77 -34.99 34.73
C LEU A 8 -23.79 -34.93 36.24
N LEU A 9 -22.99 -34.15 36.86
CA LEU A 9 -23.23 -33.35 38.07
C LEU A 9 -21.89 -32.76 38.57
N ALA A 10 -22.03 -31.55 38.99
CA ALA A 10 -21.05 -30.79 39.78
C ALA A 10 -19.96 -30.08 38.99
N VAL A 11 -20.19 -28.83 38.64
CA VAL A 11 -19.64 -27.70 39.37
C VAL A 11 -20.46 -26.45 39.02
N ALA A 12 -21.43 -26.20 39.85
CA ALA A 12 -22.03 -24.88 40.01
C ALA A 12 -21.22 -24.15 41.10
N LEU A 13 -21.19 -22.84 40.99
CA LEU A 13 -20.82 -21.88 42.01
C LEU A 13 -19.35 -21.43 42.08
N ALA A 14 -19.07 -20.36 41.38
CA ALA A 14 -18.28 -19.25 41.94
C ALA A 14 -18.67 -17.98 41.18
N ILE A 15 -19.78 -17.40 41.58
CA ILE A 15 -20.15 -16.01 41.28
C ILE A 15 -19.32 -15.16 42.23
N GLY A 16 -18.27 -14.57 41.72
CA GLY A 16 -17.51 -13.50 42.38
C GLY A 16 -17.94 -12.15 41.83
N VAL A 17 -18.85 -11.52 42.57
CA VAL A 17 -19.25 -10.12 42.44
C VAL A 17 -18.03 -9.25 42.74
N VAL A 18 -17.52 -8.48 41.77
CA VAL A 18 -16.75 -7.29 42.04
C VAL A 18 -17.58 -6.11 41.54
N ALA A 19 -18.25 -5.50 42.52
CA ALA A 19 -18.98 -4.26 42.37
C ALA A 19 -18.03 -3.09 42.58
N ALA A 20 -18.20 -2.08 41.73
CA ALA A 20 -18.10 -0.66 41.97
C ALA A 20 -16.81 -0.08 42.57
N ALA A 21 -16.14 0.68 41.76
CA ALA A 21 -15.52 1.92 42.15
C ALA A 21 -15.71 2.96 41.05
N CYS A 22 -16.89 3.57 40.97
CA CYS A 22 -17.04 4.89 40.43
C CYS A 22 -16.58 5.86 41.55
N GLY A 23 -15.36 6.31 41.45
CA GLY A 23 -14.89 7.49 42.16
C GLY A 23 -15.10 8.67 41.25
N SER A 24 -16.11 9.49 41.53
CA SER A 24 -16.22 10.84 41.02
C SER A 24 -15.29 11.72 41.85
N ASP A 25 -14.13 12.01 41.32
CA ASP A 25 -13.31 13.15 41.75
C ASP A 25 -13.56 14.30 40.76
N GLU A 26 -14.31 15.22 41.29
CA GLU A 26 -14.48 16.58 40.75
C GLU A 26 -13.18 17.30 41.01
N GLU A 27 -12.28 17.37 40.04
CA GLU A 27 -11.06 18.16 40.11
C GLU A 27 -11.14 19.31 39.12
N GLU A 28 -11.16 20.44 39.75
CA GLU A 28 -11.06 21.83 39.34
C GLU A 28 -10.33 22.04 38.01
N ALA A 29 -10.97 22.72 37.05
CA ALA A 29 -10.43 23.12 35.78
C ALA A 29 -9.23 24.06 35.94
N PRO A 30 -8.05 23.77 35.42
CA PRO A 30 -6.99 24.76 35.31
C PRO A 30 -7.33 25.76 34.21
N ALA A 31 -7.12 27.01 34.54
CA ALA A 31 -7.34 28.19 33.71
C ALA A 31 -6.74 28.03 32.30
N ALA A 32 -7.54 28.46 31.31
CA ALA A 32 -7.15 28.56 29.91
C ALA A 32 -5.84 29.33 29.71
N ALA A 33 -4.82 28.63 29.26
CA ALA A 33 -3.63 29.25 28.70
C ALA A 33 -3.96 29.84 27.31
N PRO A 34 -3.40 30.98 26.94
CA PRO A 34 -3.69 31.62 25.67
C PRO A 34 -3.26 30.73 24.52
N ALA A 35 -4.19 30.48 23.61
CA ALA A 35 -3.93 29.78 22.35
C ALA A 35 -2.89 30.57 21.53
N THR A 36 -1.65 30.10 21.55
CA THR A 36 -0.66 30.55 20.59
C THR A 36 -1.06 29.94 19.24
N THR A 37 -1.62 30.77 18.38
CA THR A 37 -1.88 30.43 16.99
C THR A 37 -0.54 30.22 16.32
N ALA A 38 -0.07 28.96 16.30
CA ALA A 38 1.02 28.57 15.43
C ALA A 38 0.53 28.69 14.00
N ALA A 39 0.97 29.73 13.30
CA ALA A 39 0.81 29.84 11.88
C ALA A 39 1.39 28.57 11.24
N ALA A 40 0.53 27.74 10.66
CA ALA A 40 0.95 26.64 9.82
C ALA A 40 1.74 27.25 8.65
N VAL A 41 3.04 27.17 8.71
CA VAL A 41 3.90 27.38 7.56
C VAL A 41 3.54 26.26 6.61
N ALA A 42 2.77 26.56 5.58
CA ALA A 42 2.62 25.66 4.45
C ALA A 42 4.01 25.49 3.85
N THR A 43 4.70 24.42 4.27
CA THR A 43 5.87 23.93 3.55
C THR A 43 5.34 23.47 2.20
N THR A 44 5.41 24.35 1.21
CA THR A 44 5.36 23.93 -0.19
C THR A 44 6.49 22.91 -0.31
N ALA A 45 6.14 21.63 -0.41
CA ALA A 45 7.08 20.62 -0.84
C ALA A 45 7.63 21.11 -2.18
N GLN A 46 8.84 21.60 -2.17
CA GLN A 46 9.59 21.80 -3.40
C GLN A 46 9.73 20.42 -4.00
N VAL A 47 9.01 20.20 -5.10
CA VAL A 47 9.32 19.09 -5.97
C VAL A 47 10.76 19.36 -6.38
N GLU A 48 11.71 18.61 -5.81
CA GLU A 48 13.09 18.64 -6.28
C GLU A 48 13.03 18.38 -7.77
N MET A 49 13.50 19.34 -8.54
CA MET A 49 13.62 19.16 -9.97
C MET A 49 14.54 17.98 -10.18
N VAL A 50 13.99 16.94 -10.74
CA VAL A 50 14.66 15.67 -11.02
C VAL A 50 15.93 15.99 -11.79
N ALA A 51 17.06 15.53 -11.29
CA ALA A 51 18.35 15.80 -11.92
C ALA A 51 18.34 15.28 -13.38
N ASP A 52 18.99 16.02 -14.25
CA ASP A 52 19.20 15.62 -15.66
C ASP A 52 19.81 14.20 -15.70
N GLY A 53 19.20 13.28 -16.45
CA GLY A 53 19.54 11.85 -16.45
C GLY A 53 18.71 10.97 -15.54
N SER A 54 17.59 11.46 -15.03
CA SER A 54 16.64 10.71 -14.19
C SER A 54 15.96 9.56 -14.95
N LEU A 55 15.31 8.67 -14.19
CA LEU A 55 14.45 7.64 -14.76
C LEU A 55 13.32 8.25 -15.61
N LEU A 56 12.77 9.39 -15.20
CA LEU A 56 11.74 10.11 -15.95
C LEU A 56 12.28 10.55 -17.33
N ASP A 57 13.46 11.13 -17.40
CA ASP A 57 14.07 11.55 -18.67
C ASP A 57 14.30 10.34 -19.58
N THR A 58 14.72 9.22 -19.02
CA THR A 58 14.90 7.95 -19.75
C THR A 58 13.59 7.45 -20.34
N VAL A 59 12.50 7.46 -19.55
CA VAL A 59 11.16 7.05 -19.97
C VAL A 59 10.64 7.99 -21.07
N GLN A 60 10.80 9.30 -20.89
CA GLN A 60 10.36 10.30 -21.86
C GLN A 60 11.16 10.20 -23.17
N ALA A 61 12.48 10.04 -23.11
CA ALA A 61 13.32 9.85 -24.29
C ALA A 61 12.97 8.56 -25.06
N ARG A 62 12.62 7.49 -24.33
CA ARG A 62 12.18 6.22 -24.93
C ARG A 62 10.76 6.28 -25.49
N GLY A 63 9.90 7.16 -24.95
CA GLY A 63 8.51 7.31 -25.36
C GLY A 63 7.61 6.14 -24.96
N THR A 64 8.01 5.31 -24.01
CA THR A 64 7.25 4.14 -23.55
C THR A 64 7.53 3.87 -22.08
N LEU A 65 6.48 3.69 -21.27
CA LEU A 65 6.58 3.27 -19.89
C LEU A 65 6.63 1.73 -19.81
N HIS A 66 7.66 1.17 -19.19
CA HIS A 66 7.71 -0.25 -18.87
C HIS A 66 7.06 -0.49 -17.52
N CYS A 67 5.93 -1.18 -17.49
CA CYS A 67 5.15 -1.42 -16.28
C CYS A 67 5.10 -2.91 -15.92
N GLY A 68 5.60 -3.26 -14.72
CA GLY A 68 5.51 -4.60 -14.16
C GLY A 68 4.15 -4.83 -13.49
N VAL A 69 3.48 -5.91 -13.86
CA VAL A 69 2.17 -6.31 -13.32
C VAL A 69 2.16 -7.78 -12.94
N SER A 70 1.07 -8.27 -12.33
CA SER A 70 0.93 -9.71 -12.05
C SER A 70 0.69 -10.55 -13.31
N GLY A 71 -0.12 -10.04 -14.22
CA GLY A 71 -0.54 -10.75 -15.43
C GLY A 71 -1.56 -11.89 -15.22
N SER A 72 -1.84 -12.26 -13.97
CA SER A 72 -2.76 -13.34 -13.60
C SER A 72 -3.74 -12.98 -12.48
N ALA A 73 -3.72 -11.74 -12.01
CA ALA A 73 -4.59 -11.28 -10.94
C ALA A 73 -5.93 -10.79 -11.54
N VAL A 74 -6.98 -11.58 -11.36
CA VAL A 74 -8.33 -11.28 -11.86
C VAL A 74 -8.79 -9.92 -11.35
N ALA A 75 -9.35 -9.09 -12.24
CA ALA A 75 -9.78 -7.71 -12.03
C ALA A 75 -8.65 -6.69 -11.73
N PHE A 76 -7.43 -7.10 -11.45
CA PHE A 76 -6.29 -6.22 -11.22
C PHE A 76 -5.36 -6.14 -12.43
N SER A 77 -4.77 -7.25 -12.82
CA SER A 77 -3.93 -7.34 -14.01
C SER A 77 -4.02 -8.73 -14.60
N GLU A 78 -4.83 -8.87 -15.60
CA GLU A 78 -5.10 -10.15 -16.27
C GLU A 78 -4.68 -10.05 -17.74
N THR A 79 -3.79 -10.96 -18.15
CA THR A 79 -3.38 -11.06 -19.56
C THR A 79 -4.44 -11.82 -20.33
N GLN A 80 -5.01 -11.19 -21.34
CA GLN A 80 -6.05 -11.73 -22.21
C GLN A 80 -5.44 -12.62 -23.30
N ALA A 81 -6.28 -13.37 -23.98
CA ALA A 81 -5.86 -14.29 -25.05
C ALA A 81 -5.19 -13.56 -26.25
N ASP A 82 -5.51 -12.30 -26.45
CA ASP A 82 -4.92 -11.45 -27.48
C ASP A 82 -3.60 -10.78 -27.04
N GLY A 83 -3.15 -11.05 -25.81
CA GLY A 83 -1.95 -10.47 -25.22
C GLY A 83 -2.15 -9.11 -24.56
N SER A 84 -3.34 -8.52 -24.61
CA SER A 84 -3.65 -7.30 -23.88
C SER A 84 -3.69 -7.56 -22.37
N VAL A 85 -3.42 -6.53 -21.56
CA VAL A 85 -3.55 -6.60 -20.11
C VAL A 85 -4.65 -5.67 -19.66
N THR A 86 -5.59 -6.20 -18.86
CA THR A 86 -6.77 -5.49 -18.38
C THR A 86 -6.87 -5.53 -16.86
N GLY A 87 -7.59 -4.57 -16.28
CA GLY A 87 -7.86 -4.48 -14.85
C GLY A 87 -7.23 -3.26 -14.18
N PHE A 88 -7.48 -3.13 -12.87
CA PHE A 88 -7.13 -1.94 -12.10
C PHE A 88 -5.63 -1.57 -12.18
N ASP A 89 -4.73 -2.54 -11.98
CA ASP A 89 -3.28 -2.30 -12.07
C ASP A 89 -2.87 -1.84 -13.47
N ALA A 90 -3.46 -2.45 -14.52
CA ALA A 90 -3.19 -2.09 -15.90
C ALA A 90 -3.67 -0.67 -16.23
N ASP A 91 -4.83 -0.28 -15.71
CA ASP A 91 -5.37 1.06 -15.90
C ASP A 91 -4.54 2.10 -15.14
N TYR A 92 -3.99 1.73 -13.98
CA TYR A 92 -3.06 2.58 -13.24
C TYR A 92 -1.74 2.76 -14.01
N CYS A 93 -1.18 1.71 -14.62
CA CYS A 93 -0.03 1.85 -15.52
C CYS A 93 -0.31 2.82 -16.68
N ARG A 94 -1.51 2.76 -17.27
CA ARG A 94 -1.94 3.67 -18.33
C ARG A 94 -2.07 5.10 -17.85
N ALA A 95 -2.58 5.29 -16.62
CA ALA A 95 -2.67 6.62 -16.02
C ALA A 95 -1.27 7.24 -15.79
N VAL A 96 -0.31 6.45 -15.33
CA VAL A 96 1.10 6.90 -15.20
C VAL A 96 1.68 7.25 -16.56
N ALA A 97 1.49 6.41 -17.58
CA ALA A 97 1.97 6.71 -18.94
C ALA A 97 1.34 8.00 -19.49
N ALA A 98 0.04 8.19 -19.31
CA ALA A 98 -0.62 9.43 -19.70
C ALA A 98 0.00 10.66 -19.00
N ALA A 99 0.32 10.53 -17.69
CA ALA A 99 0.88 11.63 -16.92
C ALA A 99 2.32 11.99 -17.35
N VAL A 100 3.16 10.99 -17.67
CA VAL A 100 4.58 11.23 -17.96
C VAL A 100 4.90 11.36 -19.45
N LEU A 101 4.06 10.79 -20.33
CA LEU A 101 4.26 10.74 -21.78
C LEU A 101 3.14 11.45 -22.58
N GLY A 102 2.02 11.78 -21.93
CA GLY A 102 0.84 12.33 -22.60
C GLY A 102 0.00 11.31 -23.38
N ASP A 103 0.36 10.01 -23.31
CA ASP A 103 -0.36 8.92 -24.01
C ASP A 103 -0.54 7.71 -23.10
N ALA A 104 -1.79 7.38 -22.79
CA ALA A 104 -2.16 6.22 -21.97
C ALA A 104 -1.81 4.87 -22.63
N ASN A 105 -1.61 4.84 -23.94
CA ASN A 105 -1.27 3.63 -24.68
C ASN A 105 0.23 3.41 -24.80
N ALA A 106 1.06 4.41 -24.43
CA ALA A 106 2.50 4.31 -24.44
C ALA A 106 3.03 3.47 -23.27
N VAL A 107 2.47 2.27 -23.08
CA VAL A 107 2.81 1.33 -22.01
C VAL A 107 3.20 -0.02 -22.60
N LYS A 108 4.32 -0.55 -22.09
CA LYS A 108 4.70 -1.95 -22.27
C LYS A 108 4.49 -2.71 -20.95
N PHE A 109 3.60 -3.68 -20.95
CA PHE A 109 3.36 -4.53 -19.79
C PHE A 109 4.34 -5.68 -19.72
N THR A 110 4.82 -6.00 -18.51
CA THR A 110 5.64 -7.17 -18.21
C THR A 110 4.99 -7.94 -17.05
N SER A 111 4.57 -9.16 -17.31
CA SER A 111 4.02 -10.04 -16.27
C SER A 111 5.17 -10.59 -15.44
N LEU A 112 5.11 -10.39 -14.12
CA LEU A 112 6.13 -10.74 -13.16
C LEU A 112 5.56 -11.61 -12.04
N THR A 113 6.29 -12.59 -11.61
CA THR A 113 5.96 -13.37 -10.42
C THR A 113 6.26 -12.59 -9.13
N ALA A 114 5.86 -13.14 -7.99
CA ALA A 114 6.17 -12.53 -6.69
C ALA A 114 7.67 -12.52 -6.36
N SER A 115 8.45 -13.45 -6.91
CA SER A 115 9.90 -13.53 -6.72
C SER A 115 10.69 -12.62 -7.65
N GLU A 116 10.19 -12.34 -8.85
CA GLU A 116 10.91 -11.58 -9.87
C GLU A 116 10.70 -10.07 -9.77
N ARG A 117 9.58 -9.65 -9.17
CA ARG A 117 9.09 -8.26 -9.23
C ARG A 117 10.10 -7.20 -8.76
N PHE A 118 10.83 -7.48 -7.69
CA PHE A 118 11.80 -6.51 -7.16
C PHE A 118 13.08 -6.47 -7.99
N THR A 119 13.56 -7.63 -8.40
CA THR A 119 14.74 -7.71 -9.28
C THR A 119 14.48 -7.00 -10.61
N ALA A 120 13.28 -7.11 -11.17
CA ALA A 120 12.92 -6.45 -12.42
C ALA A 120 12.93 -4.91 -12.32
N VAL A 121 12.57 -4.36 -11.14
CA VAL A 121 12.71 -2.90 -10.89
C VAL A 121 14.18 -2.53 -10.71
N GLN A 122 14.92 -3.30 -9.89
CA GLN A 122 16.32 -3.04 -9.61
C GLN A 122 17.21 -3.13 -10.86
N SER A 123 16.91 -4.04 -11.79
CA SER A 123 17.62 -4.18 -13.06
C SER A 123 17.24 -3.15 -14.13
N GLY A 124 16.12 -2.42 -13.92
CA GLY A 124 15.56 -1.51 -14.92
C GLY A 124 14.81 -2.22 -16.05
N ASP A 125 14.44 -3.50 -15.88
CA ASP A 125 13.58 -4.21 -16.85
C ASP A 125 12.18 -3.62 -16.89
N VAL A 126 11.73 -3.07 -15.76
CA VAL A 126 10.53 -2.24 -15.64
C VAL A 126 10.85 -0.95 -14.89
N ASP A 127 10.17 0.13 -15.27
CA ASP A 127 10.34 1.45 -14.65
C ASP A 127 9.49 1.57 -13.39
N VAL A 128 8.32 0.95 -13.40
CA VAL A 128 7.36 0.95 -12.30
C VAL A 128 6.78 -0.45 -12.10
N LEU A 129 6.44 -0.76 -10.87
CA LEU A 129 5.79 -1.99 -10.48
C LEU A 129 4.43 -1.68 -9.89
N ILE A 130 3.36 -2.06 -10.58
CA ILE A 130 1.97 -1.84 -10.13
C ILE A 130 1.29 -3.20 -9.99
N ARG A 131 1.23 -3.67 -8.74
CA ARG A 131 0.63 -4.94 -8.38
C ARG A 131 0.47 -5.05 -6.86
N ASN A 132 -0.16 -6.12 -6.39
CA ASN A 132 -0.33 -6.45 -4.98
C ASN A 132 1.02 -6.61 -4.25
N THR A 133 1.61 -5.50 -3.85
CA THR A 133 2.91 -5.47 -3.15
C THR A 133 2.75 -4.71 -1.83
N THR A 134 2.93 -5.40 -0.72
CA THR A 134 2.86 -4.75 0.60
C THR A 134 4.08 -3.86 0.81
N TRP A 135 3.86 -2.61 1.17
CA TRP A 135 4.91 -1.73 1.65
C TRP A 135 5.39 -2.18 3.03
N THR A 136 6.66 -2.50 3.16
CA THR A 136 7.31 -2.83 4.42
C THR A 136 8.62 -2.08 4.52
N GLN A 137 9.08 -1.83 5.75
CA GLN A 137 10.34 -1.15 5.97
C GLN A 137 11.51 -1.85 5.25
N SER A 138 11.60 -3.18 5.34
CA SER A 138 12.68 -3.92 4.69
C SER A 138 12.65 -3.80 3.16
N ARG A 139 11.48 -3.72 2.54
CA ARG A 139 11.38 -3.51 1.09
C ARG A 139 11.78 -2.10 0.68
N ASP A 140 11.45 -1.13 1.50
CA ASP A 140 11.81 0.26 1.30
C ASP A 140 13.31 0.49 1.49
N THR A 141 13.88 0.02 2.61
CA THR A 141 15.27 0.28 2.97
C THR A 141 16.26 -0.75 2.43
N ASP A 142 16.01 -2.05 2.62
CA ASP A 142 16.99 -3.10 2.33
C ASP A 142 16.95 -3.51 0.86
N VAL A 143 15.78 -3.49 0.25
CA VAL A 143 15.59 -3.79 -1.18
C VAL A 143 15.73 -2.53 -2.04
N GLY A 144 15.64 -1.33 -1.43
CA GLY A 144 15.79 -0.06 -2.11
C GLY A 144 14.63 0.24 -3.06
N MET A 145 13.40 -0.01 -2.61
CA MET A 145 12.19 0.28 -3.36
C MET A 145 11.56 1.57 -2.87
N ASP A 146 11.40 2.53 -3.75
CA ASP A 146 10.58 3.71 -3.48
C ASP A 146 9.10 3.35 -3.68
N PHE A 147 8.30 3.51 -2.63
CA PHE A 147 6.86 3.28 -2.70
C PHE A 147 6.12 4.60 -2.89
N GLY A 148 5.23 4.63 -3.88
CA GLY A 148 4.34 5.76 -4.10
C GLY A 148 3.28 5.89 -3.00
N PRO A 149 2.53 7.00 -2.99
CA PRO A 149 1.44 7.19 -2.04
C PRO A 149 0.38 6.10 -2.19
N THR A 150 -0.12 5.64 -1.07
CA THR A 150 -1.16 4.61 -0.99
C THR A 150 -2.54 5.24 -0.83
#